data_b802a47d12347a8dd9101725e4175555
#
_entry.id   b802a47d12347a8dd9101725e4175555
#
_cell.length_a   1.000
_cell.length_b   1.000
_cell.length_c   1.000
_cell.angle_alpha   90.00
_cell.angle_beta   90.00
_cell.angle_gamma   90.00
#
_symmetry.space_group_name_H-M   'P 1'
#
loop_
_entity.id
_entity.type
_entity.pdbx_description
1 polymer ?
#
loop_
_entity_poly.entity_id
_entity_poly.type
_entity_poly.pdbx_seq_one_letter_code
_entity_poly.pdbx_strand_id
1 'polypeptide(L)'
;MLPYTVKGMDLAFSGLMSAAKDATARGARMEDVCHSFQETAFAMCVEVTERALAHTGKDEVILVGGVGANMRLQEMLRIMCEERGARFMAPPRTYMGDNGAMIAYTGKVMLEAGSTISVADSVVNPHYRSDQVEVTWRADAGELFAPGQSETAERGAEAAVDLTGVDAVKTRLSKGYRTPALDRHLITERTRAEARCIAAARRGGVPTPIIRDVTETSIIMEKLEGDVLKYVITPDYAHAAGKTVGRLHQAGLVHGDLTTSNMIWKDSRVYLLEFGLAQMTEEIEPRGVDLHVLFQTLESTTENPEILRAAFTEGYRAAFAGADAVLAREHEIELRGRYL
;
A
#
# COMPACT_ATOMS: atom_id res chain seq x y z
N MET A 1 22.78 7.44 5.74
CA MET A 1 21.65 6.48 5.80
C MET A 1 21.38 5.99 4.39
N LEU A 2 21.06 4.72 4.21
CA LEU A 2 20.71 4.17 2.91
C LEU A 2 19.26 4.55 2.55
N PRO A 3 18.90 4.64 1.24
CA PRO A 3 17.55 5.01 0.83
C PRO A 3 16.52 3.95 1.25
N TYR A 4 15.35 4.41 1.66
CA TYR A 4 14.21 3.58 2.06
C TYR A 4 13.07 3.80 1.07
N THR A 5 12.89 2.85 0.15
CA THR A 5 11.95 3.01 -0.98
C THR A 5 10.79 2.04 -0.85
N VAL A 6 9.72 2.48 -0.18
CA VAL A 6 8.43 1.79 -0.09
C VAL A 6 7.35 2.76 -0.54
N LYS A 7 6.52 2.37 -1.51
CA LYS A 7 5.39 3.14 -2.02
C LYS A 7 4.15 2.24 -2.06
N GLY A 8 3.19 2.50 -1.19
CA GLY A 8 2.02 1.61 -1.05
C GLY A 8 2.48 0.19 -0.73
N MET A 9 2.13 -0.76 -1.57
CA MET A 9 2.55 -2.17 -1.47
C MET A 9 3.85 -2.48 -2.21
N ASP A 10 4.39 -1.52 -2.97
CA ASP A 10 5.60 -1.71 -3.77
C ASP A 10 6.85 -1.34 -2.99
N LEU A 11 7.93 -2.07 -3.26
CA LEU A 11 9.26 -1.79 -2.74
C LEU A 11 10.31 -1.94 -3.84
N ALA A 12 11.42 -1.20 -3.73
CA ALA A 12 12.50 -1.24 -4.71
C ALA A 12 13.88 -1.30 -4.03
N PHE A 13 14.65 -2.32 -4.42
CA PHE A 13 16.01 -2.54 -3.89
C PHE A 13 17.13 -1.97 -4.76
N SER A 14 16.85 -1.56 -6.00
CA SER A 14 17.87 -1.08 -6.94
C SER A 14 18.62 0.15 -6.41
N GLY A 15 17.89 1.15 -5.92
CA GLY A 15 18.47 2.35 -5.30
C GLY A 15 19.25 2.04 -4.03
N LEU A 16 18.74 1.11 -3.20
CA LEU A 16 19.41 0.65 -1.99
C LEU A 16 20.76 -0.02 -2.33
N MET A 17 20.80 -0.89 -3.36
CA MET A 17 22.00 -1.56 -3.82
C MET A 17 23.05 -0.57 -4.35
N SER A 18 22.63 0.40 -5.19
CA SER A 18 23.52 1.43 -5.73
C SER A 18 24.12 2.28 -4.61
N ALA A 19 23.30 2.73 -3.66
CA ALA A 19 23.76 3.53 -2.53
C ALA A 19 24.72 2.77 -1.61
N ALA A 20 24.52 1.46 -1.42
CA ALA A 20 25.46 0.61 -0.66
C ALA A 20 26.82 0.50 -1.36
N LYS A 21 26.83 0.27 -2.68
CA LYS A 21 28.08 0.26 -3.51
C LYS A 21 28.81 1.60 -3.41
N ASP A 22 28.11 2.71 -3.54
CA ASP A 22 28.69 4.05 -3.45
C ASP A 22 29.24 4.34 -2.05
N ALA A 23 28.58 3.88 -0.99
CA ALA A 23 29.09 4.03 0.38
C ALA A 23 30.40 3.28 0.56
N THR A 24 30.49 2.05 0.07
CA THR A 24 31.72 1.25 0.10
C THR A 24 32.84 1.91 -0.73
N ALA A 25 32.55 2.42 -1.92
CA ALA A 25 33.50 3.12 -2.75
C ALA A 25 34.03 4.42 -2.10
N ARG A 26 33.26 5.06 -1.24
CA ARG A 26 33.67 6.21 -0.42
C ARG A 26 34.40 5.85 0.86
N GLY A 27 34.71 4.58 1.10
CA GLY A 27 35.51 4.11 2.21
C GLY A 27 34.71 3.78 3.49
N ALA A 28 33.39 3.63 3.41
CA ALA A 28 32.61 3.10 4.53
C ALA A 28 33.03 1.65 4.82
N ARG A 29 33.03 1.27 6.09
CA ARG A 29 33.37 -0.11 6.49
C ARG A 29 32.33 -1.08 5.94
N MET A 30 32.81 -2.20 5.38
CA MET A 30 31.95 -3.19 4.74
C MET A 30 30.88 -3.74 5.71
N GLU A 31 31.29 -4.00 6.96
CA GLU A 31 30.39 -4.53 7.99
C GLU A 31 29.24 -3.57 8.30
N ASP A 32 29.54 -2.27 8.38
CA ASP A 32 28.53 -1.23 8.64
C ASP A 32 27.56 -1.08 7.45
N VAL A 33 28.09 -1.19 6.21
CA VAL A 33 27.27 -1.16 5.00
C VAL A 33 26.36 -2.38 4.94
N CYS A 34 26.90 -3.59 5.18
CA CYS A 34 26.11 -4.82 5.19
C CYS A 34 25.03 -4.81 6.26
N HIS A 35 25.35 -4.35 7.48
CA HIS A 35 24.38 -4.21 8.55
C HIS A 35 23.27 -3.21 8.17
N SER A 36 23.65 -2.02 7.71
CA SER A 36 22.67 -0.99 7.30
C SER A 36 21.81 -1.46 6.14
N PHE A 37 22.38 -2.19 5.18
CA PHE A 37 21.67 -2.75 4.05
C PHE A 37 20.62 -3.78 4.50
N GLN A 38 21.03 -4.73 5.35
CA GLN A 38 20.12 -5.75 5.90
C GLN A 38 18.96 -5.13 6.68
N GLU A 39 19.28 -4.24 7.64
CA GLU A 39 18.26 -3.58 8.46
C GLU A 39 17.26 -2.78 7.60
N THR A 40 17.75 -2.05 6.59
CA THR A 40 16.90 -1.27 5.70
C THR A 40 16.05 -2.17 4.81
N ALA A 41 16.63 -3.16 4.15
CA ALA A 41 15.92 -4.06 3.25
C ALA A 41 14.83 -4.86 3.97
N PHE A 42 15.16 -5.40 5.15
CA PHE A 42 14.19 -6.18 5.93
C PHE A 42 13.07 -5.30 6.51
N ALA A 43 13.40 -4.09 6.99
CA ALA A 43 12.37 -3.15 7.44
C ALA A 43 11.39 -2.79 6.32
N MET A 44 11.86 -2.65 5.08
CA MET A 44 11.00 -2.44 3.91
C MET A 44 10.08 -3.64 3.66
N CYS A 45 10.61 -4.87 3.70
CA CYS A 45 9.82 -6.09 3.53
C CYS A 45 8.76 -6.23 4.64
N VAL A 46 9.14 -5.99 5.89
CA VAL A 46 8.23 -6.10 7.05
C VAL A 46 7.13 -5.05 6.99
N GLU A 47 7.45 -3.81 6.58
CA GLU A 47 6.44 -2.76 6.40
C GLU A 47 5.40 -3.12 5.34
N VAL A 48 5.81 -3.63 4.19
CA VAL A 48 4.88 -4.08 3.15
C VAL A 48 4.05 -5.28 3.64
N THR A 49 4.65 -6.21 4.39
CA THR A 49 3.93 -7.33 5.02
C THR A 49 2.89 -6.82 6.02
N GLU A 50 3.24 -5.81 6.84
CA GLU A 50 2.31 -5.19 7.78
C GLU A 50 1.12 -4.54 7.08
N ARG A 51 1.37 -3.84 5.97
CA ARG A 51 0.29 -3.24 5.15
C ARG A 51 -0.59 -4.31 4.52
N ALA A 52 0.01 -5.39 3.98
CA ALA A 52 -0.74 -6.51 3.42
C ALA A 52 -1.63 -7.16 4.46
N LEU A 53 -1.12 -7.39 5.68
CA LEU A 53 -1.87 -7.94 6.79
C LEU A 53 -3.07 -7.07 7.15
N ALA A 54 -2.86 -5.75 7.25
CA ALA A 54 -3.94 -4.78 7.51
C ALA A 54 -4.98 -4.75 6.38
N HIS A 55 -4.52 -4.75 5.12
CA HIS A 55 -5.39 -4.67 3.95
C HIS A 55 -6.26 -5.92 3.77
N THR A 56 -5.68 -7.11 3.99
CA THR A 56 -6.40 -8.38 3.83
C THR A 56 -7.24 -8.76 5.05
N GLY A 57 -7.10 -8.06 6.17
CA GLY A 57 -7.78 -8.37 7.43
C GLY A 57 -7.38 -9.75 8.01
N LYS A 58 -6.20 -10.27 7.65
CA LYS A 58 -5.67 -11.51 8.20
C LYS A 58 -4.92 -11.24 9.50
N ASP A 59 -4.82 -12.28 10.34
CA ASP A 59 -4.15 -12.23 11.64
C ASP A 59 -3.00 -13.24 11.76
N GLU A 60 -2.57 -13.81 10.64
CA GLU A 60 -1.48 -14.78 10.57
C GLU A 60 -0.50 -14.42 9.45
N VAL A 61 0.79 -14.59 9.76
CA VAL A 61 1.89 -14.46 8.80
C VAL A 61 2.76 -15.70 8.85
N ILE A 62 2.93 -16.36 7.70
CA ILE A 62 3.89 -17.45 7.56
C ILE A 62 5.04 -17.00 6.66
N LEU A 63 6.27 -17.15 7.14
CA LEU A 63 7.50 -16.85 6.39
C LEU A 63 8.11 -18.16 5.87
N VAL A 64 8.30 -18.24 4.56
CA VAL A 64 8.90 -19.40 3.87
C VAL A 64 9.99 -18.95 2.90
N GLY A 65 10.76 -19.89 2.35
CA GLY A 65 11.80 -19.63 1.37
C GLY A 65 13.18 -19.38 1.96
N GLY A 66 14.23 -19.42 1.13
CA GLY A 66 15.62 -19.40 1.57
C GLY A 66 15.99 -18.16 2.39
N VAL A 67 15.54 -16.96 2.00
CA VAL A 67 15.77 -15.73 2.77
C VAL A 67 15.02 -15.75 4.10
N GLY A 68 13.90 -16.47 4.18
CA GLY A 68 13.14 -16.68 5.41
C GLY A 68 13.94 -17.36 6.54
N ALA A 69 15.02 -18.06 6.20
CA ALA A 69 15.95 -18.64 7.19
C ALA A 69 16.78 -17.58 7.93
N ASN A 70 16.77 -16.32 7.52
CA ASN A 70 17.48 -15.24 8.20
C ASN A 70 16.79 -14.90 9.52
N MET A 71 17.51 -15.07 10.61
CA MET A 71 16.98 -14.88 11.97
C MET A 71 16.56 -13.44 12.25
N ARG A 72 17.24 -12.45 11.64
CA ARG A 72 16.89 -11.04 11.83
C ARG A 72 15.55 -10.71 11.17
N LEU A 73 15.30 -11.23 9.96
CA LEU A 73 14.01 -11.07 9.30
C LEU A 73 12.87 -11.72 10.11
N GLN A 74 13.11 -12.94 10.63
CA GLN A 74 12.15 -13.61 11.50
C GLN A 74 11.84 -12.82 12.77
N GLU A 75 12.88 -12.25 13.40
CA GLU A 75 12.72 -11.41 14.58
C GLU A 75 11.89 -10.16 14.29
N MET A 76 12.21 -9.45 13.19
CA MET A 76 11.46 -8.26 12.78
C MET A 76 9.98 -8.57 12.49
N LEU A 77 9.69 -9.66 11.78
CA LEU A 77 8.31 -10.09 11.51
C LEU A 77 7.57 -10.50 12.78
N ARG A 78 8.25 -11.16 13.71
CA ARG A 78 7.65 -11.52 15.01
C ARG A 78 7.26 -10.28 15.79
N ILE A 79 8.16 -9.28 15.90
CA ILE A 79 7.87 -8.01 16.56
C ILE A 79 6.67 -7.32 15.92
N MET A 80 6.65 -7.22 14.59
CA MET A 80 5.53 -6.63 13.86
C MET A 80 4.21 -7.34 14.14
N CYS A 81 4.19 -8.68 14.12
CA CYS A 81 3.00 -9.45 14.40
C CYS A 81 2.52 -9.27 15.85
N GLU A 82 3.46 -9.27 16.84
CA GLU A 82 3.14 -9.01 18.24
C GLU A 82 2.51 -7.62 18.44
N GLU A 83 3.08 -6.58 17.83
CA GLU A 83 2.55 -5.21 17.90
C GLU A 83 1.13 -5.08 17.30
N ARG A 84 0.79 -5.95 16.36
CA ARG A 84 -0.53 -5.97 15.71
C ARG A 84 -1.50 -6.99 16.32
N GLY A 85 -1.08 -7.79 17.28
CA GLY A 85 -1.88 -8.90 17.81
C GLY A 85 -2.06 -10.05 16.81
N ALA A 86 -1.17 -10.17 15.83
CA ALA A 86 -1.16 -11.23 14.82
C ALA A 86 -0.20 -12.36 15.21
N ARG A 87 -0.35 -13.53 14.57
CA ARG A 87 0.49 -14.70 14.78
C ARG A 87 1.56 -14.82 13.70
N PHE A 88 2.81 -14.98 14.12
CA PHE A 88 3.94 -15.25 13.23
C PHE A 88 4.34 -16.73 13.27
N MET A 89 4.56 -17.32 12.10
CA MET A 89 5.02 -18.69 11.94
C MET A 89 6.16 -18.76 10.93
N ALA A 90 7.13 -19.64 11.21
CA ALA A 90 8.19 -19.98 10.27
C ALA A 90 8.52 -21.48 10.44
N PRO A 91 8.65 -22.25 9.37
CA PRO A 91 9.02 -23.65 9.46
C PRO A 91 10.48 -23.79 9.94
N PRO A 92 10.89 -24.98 10.40
CA PRO A 92 12.29 -25.28 10.67
C PRO A 92 13.17 -24.95 9.46
N ARG A 93 14.40 -24.48 9.72
CA ARG A 93 15.35 -24.04 8.68
C ARG A 93 15.57 -25.06 7.55
N THR A 94 15.49 -26.34 7.88
CA THR A 94 15.63 -27.46 6.93
C THR A 94 14.57 -27.49 5.83
N TYR A 95 13.43 -26.83 6.05
CA TYR A 95 12.32 -26.75 5.08
C TYR A 95 12.20 -25.37 4.41
N MET A 96 13.10 -24.42 4.71
CA MET A 96 13.06 -23.09 4.11
C MET A 96 13.76 -22.99 2.76
N GLY A 97 14.68 -23.91 2.45
CA GLY A 97 15.30 -24.03 1.12
C GLY A 97 14.55 -25.03 0.24
N ASP A 98 15.02 -25.15 -0.99
CA ASP A 98 14.52 -26.16 -1.92
C ASP A 98 14.73 -27.56 -1.35
N ASN A 99 13.64 -28.32 -1.25
CA ASN A 99 13.71 -29.69 -0.77
C ASN A 99 12.66 -30.59 -1.47
N GLY A 100 13.05 -31.81 -1.76
CA GLY A 100 12.21 -32.81 -2.45
C GLY A 100 10.97 -33.22 -1.63
N ALA A 101 11.00 -33.07 -0.30
CA ALA A 101 9.88 -33.45 0.56
C ALA A 101 8.67 -32.51 0.35
N MET A 102 8.89 -31.20 0.18
CA MET A 102 7.81 -30.25 -0.15
C MET A 102 7.15 -30.59 -1.47
N ILE A 103 7.96 -30.83 -2.51
CA ILE A 103 7.47 -31.15 -3.85
C ILE A 103 6.70 -32.49 -3.83
N ALA A 104 7.26 -33.50 -3.18
CA ALA A 104 6.61 -34.80 -3.06
C ALA A 104 5.29 -34.75 -2.28
N TYR A 105 5.23 -33.94 -1.20
CA TYR A 105 4.02 -33.77 -0.42
C TYR A 105 2.93 -33.04 -1.21
N THR A 106 3.27 -31.95 -1.89
CA THR A 106 2.33 -31.22 -2.76
C THR A 106 1.83 -32.12 -3.88
N GLY A 107 2.73 -32.88 -4.54
CA GLY A 107 2.37 -33.83 -5.58
C GLY A 107 1.43 -34.92 -5.07
N LYS A 108 1.64 -35.43 -3.84
CA LYS A 108 0.72 -36.39 -3.20
C LYS A 108 -0.68 -35.80 -3.03
N VAL A 109 -0.80 -34.56 -2.49
CA VAL A 109 -2.09 -33.90 -2.27
C VAL A 109 -2.81 -33.68 -3.60
N MET A 110 -2.09 -33.23 -4.64
CA MET A 110 -2.63 -33.07 -6.00
C MET A 110 -3.13 -34.40 -6.58
N LEU A 111 -2.34 -35.48 -6.44
CA LEU A 111 -2.73 -36.81 -6.91
C LEU A 111 -3.99 -37.32 -6.22
N GLU A 112 -4.09 -37.16 -4.90
CA GLU A 112 -5.27 -37.55 -4.11
C GLU A 112 -6.52 -36.74 -4.51
N ALA A 113 -6.37 -35.51 -4.95
CA ALA A 113 -7.43 -34.65 -5.49
C ALA A 113 -7.73 -34.89 -6.99
N GLY A 114 -7.04 -35.85 -7.65
CA GLY A 114 -7.20 -36.13 -9.07
C GLY A 114 -6.58 -35.09 -10.01
N SER A 115 -5.81 -34.13 -9.48
CA SER A 115 -5.11 -33.12 -10.27
C SER A 115 -3.81 -33.72 -10.84
N THR A 116 -3.88 -34.22 -12.07
CA THR A 116 -2.75 -34.86 -12.76
C THR A 116 -2.61 -34.33 -14.18
N ILE A 117 -1.39 -34.43 -14.73
CA ILE A 117 -1.10 -34.12 -16.14
C ILE A 117 -0.45 -35.35 -16.80
N SER A 118 -0.53 -35.44 -18.13
CA SER A 118 0.18 -36.46 -18.86
C SER A 118 1.69 -36.17 -18.88
N VAL A 119 2.52 -37.19 -19.08
CA VAL A 119 3.95 -37.02 -19.26
C VAL A 119 4.27 -36.11 -20.47
N ALA A 120 3.45 -36.18 -21.52
CA ALA A 120 3.62 -35.34 -22.70
C ALA A 120 3.36 -33.85 -22.43
N ASP A 121 2.48 -33.54 -21.48
CA ASP A 121 2.13 -32.17 -21.07
C ASP A 121 3.05 -31.62 -19.97
N SER A 122 4.00 -32.42 -19.49
CA SER A 122 4.99 -32.05 -18.47
C SER A 122 6.07 -31.14 -19.06
N VAL A 123 5.70 -29.90 -19.34
CA VAL A 123 6.60 -28.88 -19.91
C VAL A 123 7.01 -27.89 -18.83
N VAL A 124 8.33 -27.57 -18.76
CA VAL A 124 8.84 -26.55 -17.83
C VAL A 124 8.52 -25.15 -18.36
N ASN A 125 7.83 -24.36 -17.57
CA ASN A 125 7.67 -22.92 -17.80
C ASN A 125 8.54 -22.12 -16.81
N PRO A 126 9.71 -21.61 -17.23
CA PRO A 126 10.62 -20.89 -16.33
C PRO A 126 10.08 -19.51 -15.88
N HIS A 127 9.02 -19.02 -16.50
CA HIS A 127 8.36 -17.74 -16.18
C HIS A 127 7.02 -17.94 -15.47
N TYR A 128 6.72 -19.17 -15.02
CA TYR A 128 5.47 -19.46 -14.32
C TYR A 128 5.44 -18.76 -12.97
N ARG A 129 4.40 -17.95 -12.74
CA ARG A 129 4.25 -17.14 -11.54
C ARG A 129 3.35 -17.87 -10.54
N SER A 130 3.60 -17.66 -9.24
CA SER A 130 2.81 -18.25 -8.16
C SER A 130 1.34 -17.80 -8.16
N ASP A 131 1.07 -16.60 -8.67
CA ASP A 131 -0.28 -16.04 -8.82
C ASP A 131 -1.07 -16.62 -10.03
N GLN A 132 -0.41 -17.37 -10.91
CA GLN A 132 -1.03 -18.09 -12.02
C GLN A 132 -1.45 -19.52 -11.67
N VAL A 133 -1.17 -19.97 -10.43
CA VAL A 133 -1.49 -21.32 -9.98
C VAL A 133 -2.94 -21.41 -9.55
N GLU A 134 -3.75 -22.15 -10.29
CA GLU A 134 -5.10 -22.52 -9.85
C GLU A 134 -5.02 -23.63 -8.81
N VAL A 135 -5.42 -23.34 -7.57
CA VAL A 135 -5.41 -24.30 -6.47
C VAL A 135 -6.68 -25.14 -6.52
N THR A 136 -6.70 -26.16 -7.40
CA THR A 136 -7.85 -27.06 -7.61
C THR A 136 -7.85 -28.27 -6.69
N TRP A 137 -6.75 -28.53 -5.98
CA TRP A 137 -6.56 -29.72 -5.13
C TRP A 137 -6.95 -29.48 -3.66
N ARG A 138 -7.49 -28.32 -3.30
CA ARG A 138 -7.98 -28.01 -1.95
C ARG A 138 -9.45 -27.62 -1.99
N ALA A 139 -10.28 -28.33 -1.20
CA ALA A 139 -11.70 -28.03 -1.11
C ALA A 139 -12.02 -26.69 -0.44
N ASP A 140 -11.09 -26.21 0.41
CA ASP A 140 -11.21 -24.95 1.18
C ASP A 140 -10.54 -23.74 0.47
N ALA A 141 -10.10 -23.88 -0.78
CA ALA A 141 -9.36 -22.84 -1.49
C ALA A 141 -10.14 -21.51 -1.58
N GLY A 142 -11.45 -21.58 -1.80
CA GLY A 142 -12.30 -20.38 -1.87
C GLY A 142 -12.39 -19.63 -0.54
N GLU A 143 -12.40 -20.33 0.59
CA GLU A 143 -12.43 -19.73 1.94
C GLU A 143 -11.09 -19.12 2.32
N LEU A 144 -9.98 -19.71 1.85
CA LEU A 144 -8.63 -19.20 2.12
C LEU A 144 -8.38 -17.82 1.52
N PHE A 145 -8.99 -17.52 0.37
CA PHE A 145 -8.85 -16.24 -0.32
C PHE A 145 -9.90 -15.21 0.09
N ALA A 146 -10.87 -15.57 0.93
CA ALA A 146 -11.83 -14.63 1.46
C ALA A 146 -11.13 -13.58 2.36
N PRO A 147 -11.53 -12.29 2.28
CA PRO A 147 -11.02 -11.27 3.20
C PRO A 147 -11.23 -11.68 4.65
N GLY A 148 -10.22 -11.50 5.49
CA GLY A 148 -10.32 -11.77 6.92
C GLY A 148 -11.20 -10.72 7.63
N GLN A 149 -11.83 -11.12 8.72
CA GLN A 149 -12.59 -10.25 9.63
C GLN A 149 -11.79 -10.07 10.93
N SER A 150 -10.58 -9.56 10.85
CA SER A 150 -9.75 -9.35 12.04
C SER A 150 -9.95 -7.92 12.57
N GLU A 151 -10.03 -7.78 13.89
CA GLU A 151 -10.01 -6.48 14.58
C GLU A 151 -8.73 -5.69 14.26
N THR A 152 -7.67 -6.37 13.81
CA THR A 152 -6.43 -5.73 13.36
C THR A 152 -6.61 -4.91 12.08
N ALA A 153 -7.66 -5.17 11.29
CA ALA A 153 -7.98 -4.41 10.07
C ALA A 153 -8.40 -2.96 10.38
N GLU A 154 -8.98 -2.70 11.57
CA GLU A 154 -9.38 -1.35 11.97
C GLU A 154 -8.19 -0.47 12.41
N ARG A 155 -7.05 -1.07 12.77
CA ARG A 155 -5.83 -0.34 13.11
C ARG A 155 -5.03 -0.03 11.84
N GLY A 156 -4.97 1.23 11.46
CA GLY A 156 -4.09 1.70 10.38
C GLY A 156 -2.65 1.21 10.59
N ALA A 157 -1.96 0.85 9.50
CA ALA A 157 -0.60 0.32 9.58
C ALA A 157 0.44 1.37 10.03
N GLU A 158 0.20 2.66 9.82
CA GLU A 158 1.24 3.70 9.95
C GLU A 158 0.99 4.73 11.05
N ALA A 159 -0.26 5.09 11.30
CA ALA A 159 -0.61 6.17 12.21
C ALA A 159 -1.92 5.89 12.96
N ALA A 160 -2.06 6.51 14.11
CA ALA A 160 -3.30 6.61 14.86
C ALA A 160 -3.85 8.03 14.74
N VAL A 161 -5.18 8.16 14.61
CA VAL A 161 -5.87 9.45 14.57
C VAL A 161 -6.75 9.57 15.82
N ASP A 162 -6.46 10.56 16.64
CA ASP A 162 -7.27 10.92 17.81
C ASP A 162 -8.23 12.04 17.41
N LEU A 163 -9.54 11.78 17.57
CA LEU A 163 -10.64 12.70 17.28
C LEU A 163 -11.40 13.13 18.55
N THR A 164 -10.87 12.83 19.72
CA THR A 164 -11.55 13.13 21.00
C THR A 164 -11.52 14.62 21.35
N GLY A 165 -10.52 15.35 20.85
CA GLY A 165 -10.35 16.78 21.05
C GLY A 165 -11.11 17.67 20.05
N VAL A 166 -10.83 18.97 20.13
CA VAL A 166 -11.34 19.99 19.18
C VAL A 166 -10.69 19.84 17.81
N ASP A 167 -9.42 19.44 17.79
CA ASP A 167 -8.64 19.17 16.59
C ASP A 167 -8.46 17.66 16.40
N ALA A 168 -8.21 17.23 15.18
CA ALA A 168 -7.77 15.88 14.85
C ALA A 168 -6.24 15.81 15.01
N VAL A 169 -5.76 14.82 15.77
CA VAL A 169 -4.33 14.60 15.98
C VAL A 169 -3.92 13.28 15.33
N LYS A 170 -3.21 13.35 14.22
CA LYS A 170 -2.64 12.19 13.53
C LYS A 170 -1.23 11.96 14.01
N THR A 171 -0.99 10.87 14.74
CA THR A 171 0.32 10.51 15.30
C THR A 171 0.87 9.27 14.62
N ARG A 172 2.08 9.34 14.08
CA ARG A 172 2.77 8.17 13.51
C ARG A 172 3.27 7.26 14.61
N LEU A 173 3.01 5.97 14.45
CA LEU A 173 3.39 4.95 15.42
C LEU A 173 4.85 4.53 15.21
N SER A 174 5.61 4.45 16.30
CA SER A 174 6.94 3.85 16.29
C SER A 174 6.83 2.34 16.01
N LYS A 175 7.81 1.81 15.29
CA LYS A 175 7.86 0.41 14.87
C LYS A 175 9.05 -0.27 15.52
N GLY A 176 8.79 -1.18 16.46
CA GLY A 176 9.82 -1.89 17.21
C GLY A 176 10.71 -2.79 16.35
N TYR A 177 10.26 -3.17 15.14
CA TYR A 177 11.08 -3.93 14.21
C TYR A 177 12.15 -3.11 13.49
N ARG A 178 12.08 -1.77 13.53
CA ARG A 178 13.10 -0.88 12.94
C ARG A 178 14.16 -0.52 13.98
N THR A 179 15.38 -0.24 13.52
CA THR A 179 16.36 0.40 14.43
C THR A 179 15.86 1.79 14.85
N PRO A 180 16.12 2.23 16.10
CA PRO A 180 15.60 3.52 16.58
C PRO A 180 15.99 4.73 15.71
N ALA A 181 17.17 4.70 15.09
CA ALA A 181 17.62 5.77 14.21
C ALA A 181 16.84 5.80 12.90
N LEU A 182 16.59 4.63 12.29
CA LEU A 182 15.79 4.50 11.08
C LEU A 182 14.34 4.89 11.32
N ASP A 183 13.75 4.40 12.41
CA ASP A 183 12.35 4.65 12.75
C ASP A 183 12.08 6.15 12.96
N ARG A 184 12.90 6.82 13.79
CA ARG A 184 12.79 8.27 14.01
C ARG A 184 12.92 9.06 12.71
N HIS A 185 13.88 8.69 11.87
CA HIS A 185 14.08 9.35 10.57
C HIS A 185 12.84 9.21 9.68
N LEU A 186 12.31 8.00 9.51
CA LEU A 186 11.14 7.74 8.67
C LEU A 186 9.89 8.43 9.21
N ILE A 187 9.65 8.41 10.50
CA ILE A 187 8.52 9.10 11.13
C ILE A 187 8.61 10.60 10.83
N THR A 188 9.75 11.22 11.13
CA THR A 188 9.94 12.67 10.94
C THR A 188 9.81 13.07 9.47
N GLU A 189 10.47 12.34 8.56
CA GLU A 189 10.41 12.63 7.11
C GLU A 189 8.99 12.48 6.56
N ARG A 190 8.28 11.41 6.92
CA ARG A 190 6.91 11.16 6.46
C ARG A 190 5.92 12.15 7.03
N THR A 191 6.03 12.52 8.30
CA THR A 191 5.18 13.54 8.93
C THR A 191 5.32 14.88 8.21
N ARG A 192 6.57 15.31 7.95
CA ARG A 192 6.85 16.56 7.24
C ARG A 192 6.43 16.51 5.76
N ALA A 193 6.63 15.37 5.09
CA ALA A 193 6.23 15.19 3.70
C ALA A 193 4.70 15.28 3.55
N GLU A 194 3.95 14.60 4.41
CA GLU A 194 2.49 14.65 4.43
C GLU A 194 1.99 16.08 4.67
N ALA A 195 2.52 16.77 5.68
CA ALA A 195 2.15 18.15 5.96
C ALA A 195 2.45 19.09 4.77
N ARG A 196 3.58 18.89 4.08
CA ARG A 196 3.91 19.65 2.86
C ARG A 196 2.91 19.39 1.73
N CYS A 197 2.50 18.14 1.52
CA CYS A 197 1.51 17.77 0.51
C CYS A 197 0.14 18.38 0.81
N ILE A 198 -0.36 18.29 2.05
CA ILE A 198 -1.61 18.93 2.49
C ILE A 198 -1.55 20.45 2.24
N ALA A 199 -0.46 21.10 2.65
CA ALA A 199 -0.30 22.55 2.46
C ALA A 199 -0.21 22.93 0.97
N ALA A 200 0.43 22.11 0.13
CA ALA A 200 0.51 22.35 -1.31
C ALA A 200 -0.86 22.16 -1.99
N ALA A 201 -1.59 21.08 -1.66
CA ALA A 201 -2.94 20.84 -2.13
C ALA A 201 -3.87 22.04 -1.80
N ARG A 202 -3.81 22.51 -0.56
CA ARG A 202 -4.62 23.64 -0.11
C ARG A 202 -4.29 24.93 -0.87
N ARG A 203 -2.99 25.23 -1.13
CA ARG A 203 -2.58 26.36 -1.98
C ARG A 203 -3.08 26.22 -3.42
N GLY A 204 -3.19 24.99 -3.93
CA GLY A 204 -3.79 24.67 -5.23
C GLY A 204 -5.33 24.74 -5.25
N GLY A 205 -5.98 25.17 -4.17
CA GLY A 205 -7.43 25.31 -4.08
C GLY A 205 -8.17 23.98 -3.84
N VAL A 206 -7.45 22.94 -3.40
CA VAL A 206 -8.04 21.65 -2.99
C VAL A 206 -8.51 21.75 -1.55
N PRO A 207 -9.80 21.46 -1.24
CA PRO A 207 -10.27 21.40 0.13
C PRO A 207 -9.56 20.27 0.89
N THR A 208 -8.89 20.64 1.99
CA THR A 208 -8.18 19.74 2.91
C THR A 208 -8.35 20.24 4.33
N PRO A 209 -8.12 19.43 5.38
CA PRO A 209 -8.06 19.93 6.74
C PRO A 209 -7.02 21.07 6.88
N ILE A 210 -7.32 22.05 7.73
CA ILE A 210 -6.36 23.10 8.06
C ILE A 210 -5.33 22.54 9.04
N ILE A 211 -4.05 22.56 8.68
CA ILE A 211 -2.97 22.20 9.61
C ILE A 211 -2.85 23.33 10.66
N ARG A 212 -2.88 22.95 11.94
CA ARG A 212 -2.68 23.83 13.09
C ARG A 212 -1.23 23.81 13.55
N ASP A 213 -0.66 22.59 13.67
CA ASP A 213 0.72 22.39 14.10
C ASP A 213 1.29 21.09 13.53
N VAL A 214 2.62 21.00 13.46
CA VAL A 214 3.36 19.81 13.01
C VAL A 214 4.53 19.56 13.94
N THR A 215 4.52 18.42 14.62
CA THR A 215 5.64 17.97 15.43
C THR A 215 6.53 17.00 14.65
N GLU A 216 7.52 16.37 15.31
CA GLU A 216 8.33 15.33 14.68
C GLU A 216 7.53 14.07 14.33
N THR A 217 6.45 13.79 15.09
CA THR A 217 5.69 12.54 15.02
C THR A 217 4.22 12.73 14.69
N SER A 218 3.69 13.96 14.79
CA SER A 218 2.25 14.21 14.70
C SER A 218 1.93 15.42 13.82
N ILE A 219 0.76 15.37 13.20
CA ILE A 219 0.11 16.51 12.53
C ILE A 219 -1.17 16.81 13.31
N ILE A 220 -1.29 18.06 13.80
CA ILE A 220 -2.49 18.56 14.44
C ILE A 220 -3.25 19.37 13.38
N MET A 221 -4.50 19.00 13.13
CA MET A 221 -5.28 19.57 12.04
C MET A 221 -6.75 19.73 12.40
N GLU A 222 -7.44 20.49 11.61
CA GLU A 222 -8.89 20.70 11.70
C GLU A 222 -9.62 19.35 11.72
N LYS A 223 -10.48 19.15 12.71
CA LYS A 223 -11.42 18.05 12.74
C LYS A 223 -12.56 18.38 11.77
N LEU A 224 -12.68 17.61 10.71
CA LEU A 224 -13.74 17.76 9.72
C LEU A 224 -14.99 17.00 10.16
N GLU A 225 -16.08 17.73 10.40
CA GLU A 225 -17.40 17.16 10.62
C GLU A 225 -18.14 17.15 9.28
N GLY A 226 -18.44 15.99 8.75
CA GLY A 226 -19.10 15.78 7.47
C GLY A 226 -19.28 14.28 7.18
N ASP A 227 -19.88 13.98 6.05
CA ASP A 227 -20.20 12.60 5.67
C ASP A 227 -19.06 11.99 4.86
N VAL A 228 -18.58 10.80 5.23
CA VAL A 228 -17.61 10.04 4.43
C VAL A 228 -18.25 9.69 3.09
N LEU A 229 -17.59 10.08 2.01
CA LEU A 229 -18.16 9.99 0.65
C LEU A 229 -18.56 8.58 0.27
N LYS A 230 -17.86 7.58 0.75
CA LYS A 230 -18.17 6.15 0.56
C LYS A 230 -19.64 5.80 0.88
N TYR A 231 -20.23 6.43 1.89
CA TYR A 231 -21.59 6.09 2.36
C TYR A 231 -22.69 6.95 1.75
N VAL A 232 -22.34 8.07 1.13
CA VAL A 232 -23.34 9.05 0.65
C VAL A 232 -23.16 9.42 -0.83
N ILE A 233 -22.29 8.73 -1.54
CA ILE A 233 -21.91 9.09 -2.92
C ILE A 233 -23.11 9.07 -3.86
N THR A 234 -23.27 10.17 -4.58
CA THR A 234 -24.25 10.38 -5.66
C THR A 234 -23.51 10.86 -6.91
N PRO A 235 -24.13 10.88 -8.10
CA PRO A 235 -23.51 11.43 -9.31
C PRO A 235 -23.02 12.88 -9.12
N ASP A 236 -23.77 13.72 -8.41
CA ASP A 236 -23.38 15.12 -8.13
C ASP A 236 -22.14 15.18 -7.22
N TYR A 237 -22.06 14.30 -6.22
CA TYR A 237 -20.89 14.22 -5.34
C TYR A 237 -19.69 13.63 -6.05
N ALA A 238 -19.90 12.65 -6.93
CA ALA A 238 -18.84 12.11 -7.78
C ALA A 238 -18.29 13.19 -8.74
N HIS A 239 -19.15 14.01 -9.33
CA HIS A 239 -18.75 15.15 -10.16
C HIS A 239 -17.93 16.18 -9.34
N ALA A 240 -18.35 16.50 -8.11
CA ALA A 240 -17.61 17.38 -7.22
C ALA A 240 -16.25 16.79 -6.81
N ALA A 241 -16.19 15.46 -6.56
CA ALA A 241 -14.94 14.74 -6.31
C ALA A 241 -14.00 14.84 -7.51
N GLY A 242 -14.52 14.66 -8.73
CA GLY A 242 -13.76 14.83 -9.97
C GLY A 242 -13.13 16.21 -10.07
N LYS A 243 -13.89 17.26 -9.78
CA LYS A 243 -13.34 18.64 -9.75
C LYS A 243 -12.23 18.81 -8.71
N THR A 244 -12.39 18.21 -7.54
CA THR A 244 -11.42 18.30 -6.45
C THR A 244 -10.12 17.59 -6.82
N VAL A 245 -10.21 16.36 -7.37
CA VAL A 245 -9.06 15.59 -7.83
C VAL A 245 -8.40 16.26 -9.05
N GLY A 246 -9.19 16.83 -9.95
CA GLY A 246 -8.67 17.61 -11.07
C GLY A 246 -7.80 18.78 -10.61
N ARG A 247 -8.22 19.51 -9.58
CA ARG A 247 -7.41 20.58 -8.97
C ARG A 247 -6.15 20.05 -8.30
N LEU A 248 -6.23 18.86 -7.63
CA LEU A 248 -5.06 18.22 -7.04
C LEU A 248 -4.01 17.92 -8.10
N HIS A 249 -4.39 17.26 -9.20
CA HIS A 249 -3.50 16.94 -10.31
C HIS A 249 -3.01 18.18 -11.05
N GLN A 250 -3.85 19.22 -11.17
CA GLN A 250 -3.44 20.52 -11.73
C GLN A 250 -2.39 21.21 -10.85
N ALA A 251 -2.43 21.02 -9.54
CA ALA A 251 -1.43 21.53 -8.60
C ALA A 251 -0.12 20.70 -8.56
N GLY A 252 0.02 19.69 -9.44
CA GLY A 252 1.21 18.84 -9.49
C GLY A 252 1.32 17.83 -8.35
N LEU A 253 0.18 17.40 -7.80
CA LEU A 253 0.12 16.42 -6.71
C LEU A 253 -0.66 15.19 -7.14
N VAL A 254 -0.24 14.04 -6.65
CA VAL A 254 -1.03 12.79 -6.63
C VAL A 254 -1.29 12.38 -5.19
N HIS A 255 -2.42 11.73 -4.96
CA HIS A 255 -2.85 11.33 -3.62
C HIS A 255 -2.13 10.06 -3.14
N GLY A 256 -1.99 9.07 -4.01
CA GLY A 256 -1.34 7.80 -3.75
C GLY A 256 -2.21 6.77 -3.03
N ASP A 257 -3.40 7.19 -2.52
CA ASP A 257 -4.42 6.33 -1.91
C ASP A 257 -5.81 6.95 -2.10
N LEU A 258 -6.17 7.17 -3.36
CA LEU A 258 -7.37 7.91 -3.74
C LEU A 258 -8.60 7.01 -3.67
N THR A 259 -9.24 6.93 -2.50
CA THR A 259 -10.47 6.16 -2.27
C THR A 259 -11.60 7.04 -1.78
N THR A 260 -12.85 6.59 -1.94
CA THR A 260 -14.03 7.31 -1.41
C THR A 260 -14.06 7.35 0.13
N SER A 261 -13.32 6.48 0.80
CA SER A 261 -13.14 6.50 2.26
C SER A 261 -12.24 7.65 2.73
N ASN A 262 -11.34 8.12 1.86
CA ASN A 262 -10.44 9.24 2.12
C ASN A 262 -11.02 10.60 1.65
N MET A 263 -12.35 10.65 1.46
CA MET A 263 -13.09 11.84 1.04
C MET A 263 -14.24 12.14 1.99
N ILE A 264 -14.39 13.42 2.38
CA ILE A 264 -15.51 13.90 3.18
C ILE A 264 -16.31 14.91 2.37
N TRP A 265 -17.65 14.73 2.35
CA TRP A 265 -18.60 15.73 1.88
C TRP A 265 -18.96 16.69 3.01
N LYS A 266 -18.63 17.96 2.83
CA LYS A 266 -18.94 19.02 3.78
C LYS A 266 -19.11 20.35 3.05
N ASP A 267 -20.11 21.15 3.44
CA ASP A 267 -20.34 22.50 2.90
C ASP A 267 -20.32 22.59 1.37
N SER A 268 -21.00 21.62 0.70
CA SER A 268 -21.07 21.52 -0.76
C SER A 268 -19.72 21.32 -1.43
N ARG A 269 -18.74 20.72 -0.73
CA ARG A 269 -17.39 20.43 -1.23
C ARG A 269 -16.92 19.05 -0.81
N VAL A 270 -16.04 18.48 -1.62
CA VAL A 270 -15.32 17.26 -1.28
C VAL A 270 -13.97 17.64 -0.70
N TYR A 271 -13.71 17.24 0.54
CA TYR A 271 -12.41 17.39 1.22
C TYR A 271 -11.62 16.10 1.05
N LEU A 272 -10.33 16.21 0.74
CA LEU A 272 -9.41 15.07 0.70
C LEU A 272 -8.68 14.94 2.04
N LEU A 273 -8.56 13.68 2.50
CA LEU A 273 -7.88 13.26 3.72
C LEU A 273 -6.69 12.34 3.37
N GLU A 274 -5.90 11.96 4.36
CA GLU A 274 -4.90 10.87 4.27
C GLU A 274 -3.83 11.08 3.19
N PHE A 275 -3.07 12.18 3.27
CA PHE A 275 -1.96 12.47 2.35
C PHE A 275 -0.66 11.71 2.65
N GLY A 276 -0.73 10.63 3.43
CA GLY A 276 0.44 9.84 3.84
C GLY A 276 1.24 9.22 2.69
N LEU A 277 0.61 8.93 1.56
CA LEU A 277 1.22 8.41 0.33
C LEU A 277 1.30 9.44 -0.78
N ALA A 278 0.84 10.67 -0.52
CA ALA A 278 0.83 11.73 -1.52
C ALA A 278 2.25 12.16 -1.92
N GLN A 279 2.41 12.53 -3.16
CA GLN A 279 3.68 13.02 -3.70
C GLN A 279 3.49 14.15 -4.70
N MET A 280 4.49 15.03 -4.78
CA MET A 280 4.55 16.04 -5.83
C MET A 280 5.15 15.42 -7.09
N THR A 281 4.37 15.39 -8.18
CA THR A 281 4.83 14.87 -9.47
C THR A 281 3.98 15.42 -10.61
N GLU A 282 4.61 15.64 -11.76
CA GLU A 282 3.95 15.98 -13.00
C GLU A 282 3.77 14.80 -13.95
N GLU A 283 4.27 13.62 -13.55
CA GLU A 283 4.18 12.39 -14.35
C GLU A 283 2.73 11.92 -14.51
N ILE A 284 2.41 11.39 -15.69
CA ILE A 284 1.06 10.93 -16.03
C ILE A 284 0.73 9.59 -15.35
N GLU A 285 1.70 8.68 -15.26
CA GLU A 285 1.51 7.33 -14.71
C GLU A 285 0.96 7.35 -13.28
N PRO A 286 1.56 8.08 -12.30
CA PRO A 286 1.02 8.14 -10.94
C PRO A 286 -0.38 8.75 -10.85
N ARG A 287 -0.72 9.71 -11.74
CA ARG A 287 -2.07 10.28 -11.82
C ARG A 287 -3.08 9.26 -12.36
N GLY A 288 -2.67 8.44 -13.33
CA GLY A 288 -3.48 7.33 -13.84
C GLY A 288 -3.74 6.27 -12.76
N VAL A 289 -2.73 5.96 -11.93
CA VAL A 289 -2.87 5.04 -10.79
C VAL A 289 -3.87 5.60 -9.75
N ASP A 290 -3.83 6.88 -9.42
CA ASP A 290 -4.81 7.51 -8.52
C ASP A 290 -6.25 7.28 -9.02
N LEU A 291 -6.50 7.54 -10.32
CA LEU A 291 -7.83 7.33 -10.89
C LEU A 291 -8.22 5.86 -10.91
N HIS A 292 -7.28 4.97 -11.21
CA HIS A 292 -7.51 3.53 -11.24
C HIS A 292 -7.93 2.99 -9.87
N VAL A 293 -7.24 3.37 -8.80
CA VAL A 293 -7.60 3.02 -7.42
C VAL A 293 -9.00 3.51 -7.06
N LEU A 294 -9.34 4.75 -7.43
CA LEU A 294 -10.67 5.28 -7.20
C LEU A 294 -11.75 4.51 -7.96
N PHE A 295 -11.52 4.20 -9.23
CA PHE A 295 -12.51 3.50 -10.04
C PHE A 295 -12.71 2.06 -9.56
N GLN A 296 -11.66 1.34 -9.19
CA GLN A 296 -11.77 0.04 -8.52
C GLN A 296 -12.57 0.14 -7.20
N THR A 297 -12.36 1.21 -6.43
CA THR A 297 -13.13 1.44 -5.20
C THR A 297 -14.62 1.63 -5.52
N LEU A 298 -14.97 2.39 -6.56
CA LEU A 298 -16.36 2.55 -6.98
C LEU A 298 -16.98 1.23 -7.44
N GLU A 299 -16.25 0.43 -8.23
CA GLU A 299 -16.70 -0.88 -8.70
C GLU A 299 -16.99 -1.86 -7.54
N SER A 300 -16.15 -1.84 -6.51
CA SER A 300 -16.27 -2.77 -5.38
C SER A 300 -17.27 -2.34 -4.31
N THR A 301 -17.68 -1.06 -4.26
CA THR A 301 -18.47 -0.49 -3.15
C THR A 301 -19.81 0.08 -3.55
N THR A 302 -20.15 0.18 -4.84
CA THR A 302 -21.38 0.83 -5.31
C THR A 302 -22.16 -0.02 -6.30
N GLU A 303 -23.49 0.17 -6.36
CA GLU A 303 -24.36 -0.57 -7.29
C GLU A 303 -24.30 -0.06 -8.74
N ASN A 304 -23.93 1.21 -8.94
CA ASN A 304 -23.91 1.86 -10.25
C ASN A 304 -22.57 2.57 -10.54
N PRO A 305 -21.46 1.82 -10.58
CA PRO A 305 -20.12 2.40 -10.68
C PRO A 305 -19.90 3.20 -11.97
N GLU A 306 -20.50 2.77 -13.10
CA GLU A 306 -20.33 3.43 -14.39
C GLU A 306 -20.93 4.86 -14.40
N ILE A 307 -22.09 5.06 -13.77
CA ILE A 307 -22.72 6.38 -13.67
C ILE A 307 -21.84 7.31 -12.85
N LEU A 308 -21.31 6.81 -11.72
CA LEU A 308 -20.43 7.57 -10.84
C LEU A 308 -19.09 7.88 -11.51
N ARG A 309 -18.51 6.91 -12.23
CA ARG A 309 -17.27 7.09 -13.01
C ARG A 309 -17.48 8.15 -14.11
N ALA A 310 -18.61 8.13 -14.83
CA ALA A 310 -18.94 9.14 -15.84
C ALA A 310 -19.05 10.55 -15.23
N ALA A 311 -19.81 10.70 -14.16
CA ALA A 311 -19.97 11.98 -13.45
C ALA A 311 -18.64 12.51 -12.90
N PHE A 312 -17.83 11.64 -12.28
CA PHE A 312 -16.48 11.98 -11.82
C PHE A 312 -15.61 12.48 -12.98
N THR A 313 -15.59 11.74 -14.09
CA THR A 313 -14.77 12.05 -15.26
C THR A 313 -15.14 13.41 -15.85
N GLU A 314 -16.43 13.76 -15.90
CA GLU A 314 -16.89 15.08 -16.32
C GLU A 314 -16.34 16.19 -15.40
N GLY A 315 -16.47 16.02 -14.09
CA GLY A 315 -15.91 16.96 -13.12
C GLY A 315 -14.40 17.10 -13.19
N TYR A 316 -13.70 15.98 -13.42
CA TYR A 316 -12.23 15.93 -13.55
C TYR A 316 -11.76 16.70 -14.79
N ARG A 317 -12.40 16.50 -15.96
CA ARG A 317 -12.14 17.25 -17.18
C ARG A 317 -12.39 18.76 -17.03
N ALA A 318 -13.42 19.12 -16.29
CA ALA A 318 -13.74 20.53 -16.03
C ALA A 318 -12.68 21.28 -15.19
N ALA A 319 -11.85 20.55 -14.44
CA ALA A 319 -10.90 21.15 -13.50
C ALA A 319 -9.42 20.91 -13.85
N PHE A 320 -9.13 20.05 -14.84
CA PHE A 320 -7.75 19.69 -15.20
C PHE A 320 -7.57 19.60 -16.71
N ALA A 321 -6.72 20.47 -17.26
CA ALA A 321 -6.47 20.54 -18.71
C ALA A 321 -5.81 19.25 -19.26
N GLY A 322 -5.02 18.52 -18.45
CA GLY A 322 -4.38 17.25 -18.80
C GLY A 322 -5.26 16.01 -18.63
N ALA A 323 -6.54 16.16 -18.35
CA ALA A 323 -7.44 15.07 -17.94
C ALA A 323 -7.49 13.90 -18.96
N ASP A 324 -7.60 14.18 -20.25
CA ASP A 324 -7.72 13.14 -21.26
C ASP A 324 -6.49 12.24 -21.37
N ALA A 325 -5.29 12.81 -21.21
CA ALA A 325 -4.05 12.02 -21.18
C ALA A 325 -3.97 11.09 -19.97
N VAL A 326 -4.44 11.56 -18.80
CA VAL A 326 -4.47 10.74 -17.58
C VAL A 326 -5.55 9.66 -17.66
N LEU A 327 -6.73 9.97 -18.19
CA LEU A 327 -7.81 9.00 -18.40
C LEU A 327 -7.40 7.89 -19.39
N ALA A 328 -6.70 8.26 -20.47
CA ALA A 328 -6.14 7.28 -21.40
C ALA A 328 -5.12 6.37 -20.72
N ARG A 329 -4.25 6.93 -19.85
CA ARG A 329 -3.29 6.15 -19.08
C ARG A 329 -3.96 5.25 -18.05
N GLU A 330 -5.00 5.71 -17.37
CA GLU A 330 -5.81 4.90 -16.45
C GLU A 330 -6.39 3.68 -17.17
N HIS A 331 -6.96 3.88 -18.35
CA HIS A 331 -7.49 2.77 -19.16
C HIS A 331 -6.40 1.76 -19.57
N GLU A 332 -5.19 2.21 -19.89
CA GLU A 332 -4.06 1.30 -20.17
C GLU A 332 -3.66 0.50 -18.91
N ILE A 333 -3.72 1.11 -17.72
CA ILE A 333 -3.45 0.44 -16.44
C ILE A 333 -4.52 -0.62 -16.17
N GLU A 334 -5.79 -0.28 -16.35
CA GLU A 334 -6.91 -1.22 -16.22
C GLU A 334 -6.74 -2.45 -17.13
N LEU A 335 -6.36 -2.25 -18.39
CA LEU A 335 -6.10 -3.34 -19.34
C LEU A 335 -4.93 -4.23 -18.89
N ARG A 336 -3.84 -3.66 -18.37
CA ARG A 336 -2.70 -4.44 -17.85
C ARG A 336 -3.12 -5.32 -16.66
N GLY A 337 -3.95 -4.82 -15.76
CA GLY A 337 -4.46 -5.58 -14.61
C GLY A 337 -5.38 -6.74 -14.99
N ARG A 338 -6.05 -6.69 -16.13
CA ARG A 338 -6.90 -7.78 -16.63
C ARG A 338 -6.12 -8.91 -17.32
N TYR A 339 -4.85 -8.68 -17.68
CA TYR A 339 -3.97 -9.64 -18.35
C TYR A 339 -2.83 -10.13 -17.46
N LEU A 340 -2.81 -9.77 -16.19
CA LEU A 340 -1.92 -10.24 -15.14
C LEU A 340 -2.69 -11.12 -14.17
#